data_88ed524868e2275a895c2a69db034211
#
_entry.id   88ed524868e2275a895c2a69db034211
#
_cell.length_a   1.000
_cell.length_b   1.000
_cell.length_c   1.000
_cell.angle_alpha   90.00
_cell.angle_beta   90.00
_cell.angle_gamma   90.00
#
_symmetry.space_group_name_H-M   'P 1'
#
loop_
_entity.id
_entity.type
_entity.pdbx_description
1 polymer ?
#
loop_
_entity_poly.entity_id
_entity_poly.type
_entity_poly.pdbx_seq_one_letter_code
_entity_poly.pdbx_strand_id
1 'polypeptide(L)'
;MKLKKGIKTTFRKTVGIALVGVSIFFGYKAIKELETEKHFTAVSNDVQKIATNEETNGKDVVRNDYMDRKIDFAALLSKNEDTYAWLTVPNTPIDYPVMKEPVPDQYFYLTHDFNKDYYIGGSLFIANVPEDMHTIIFGHKMFSNTDTVWSNTEAIAFSSLTRYQDHAYGTANPDLYMYYPDRTEHWTLWAMINGDAYDNVYNTPYMSESLEYQNLLTELKNKAYYTLGDDPKTNDKITVLSTCKSVEEGNTERIQLVYKLVKN
;
A
#
# COMPACT_ATOMS: atom_id res chain seq x y z
N MET A 1 6.01 -54.60 33.37
CA MET A 1 6.70 -53.94 32.20
C MET A 1 5.80 -53.75 30.97
N LYS A 2 4.45 -53.77 31.08
CA LYS A 2 3.51 -53.54 29.96
C LYS A 2 2.97 -52.10 29.81
N LEU A 3 3.11 -51.22 30.82
CA LEU A 3 2.58 -49.85 30.78
C LEU A 3 3.39 -48.87 29.87
N LYS A 4 4.70 -49.07 29.67
CA LYS A 4 5.52 -48.17 28.86
C LYS A 4 5.25 -48.22 27.33
N LYS A 5 4.66 -49.33 26.84
CA LYS A 5 4.42 -49.48 25.38
C LYS A 5 3.15 -48.74 24.92
N GLY A 6 2.12 -48.66 25.76
CA GLY A 6 0.88 -47.94 25.45
C GLY A 6 1.06 -46.42 25.40
N ILE A 7 1.82 -45.83 26.34
CA ILE A 7 2.08 -44.41 26.42
C ILE A 7 2.87 -43.92 25.20
N LYS A 8 3.89 -44.66 24.74
CA LYS A 8 4.67 -44.33 23.53
C LYS A 8 3.84 -44.37 22.24
N THR A 9 2.86 -45.30 22.17
CA THR A 9 2.01 -45.41 20.95
C THR A 9 0.97 -44.30 20.92
N THR A 10 0.37 -43.94 22.08
CA THR A 10 -0.55 -42.80 22.18
C THR A 10 0.14 -41.47 21.87
N PHE A 11 1.31 -41.23 22.44
CA PHE A 11 2.10 -40.03 22.17
C PHE A 11 2.43 -39.88 20.67
N ARG A 12 2.89 -40.97 20.01
CA ARG A 12 3.15 -40.95 18.56
C ARG A 12 1.93 -40.64 17.71
N LYS A 13 0.75 -41.20 18.09
CA LYS A 13 -0.52 -40.90 17.40
C LYS A 13 -0.94 -39.44 17.59
N THR A 14 -0.84 -38.92 18.82
CA THR A 14 -1.17 -37.51 19.11
C THR A 14 -0.25 -36.53 18.37
N VAL A 15 1.04 -36.79 18.35
CA VAL A 15 2.00 -35.99 17.57
C VAL A 15 1.71 -36.08 16.07
N GLY A 16 1.40 -37.27 15.55
CA GLY A 16 1.04 -37.45 14.15
C GLY A 16 -0.22 -36.66 13.75
N ILE A 17 -1.27 -36.70 14.59
CA ILE A 17 -2.50 -35.92 14.34
C ILE A 17 -2.23 -34.42 14.41
N ALA A 18 -1.44 -33.97 15.38
CA ALA A 18 -1.06 -32.56 15.49
C ALA A 18 -0.28 -32.07 14.26
N LEU A 19 0.68 -32.85 13.76
CA LEU A 19 1.44 -32.52 12.54
C LEU A 19 0.55 -32.46 11.29
N VAL A 20 -0.42 -33.39 11.16
CA VAL A 20 -1.40 -33.35 10.06
C VAL A 20 -2.28 -32.10 10.16
N GLY A 21 -2.78 -31.77 11.36
CA GLY A 21 -3.55 -30.54 11.59
C GLY A 21 -2.78 -29.28 11.23
N VAL A 22 -1.53 -29.19 11.65
CA VAL A 22 -0.62 -28.08 11.31
C VAL A 22 -0.40 -28.01 9.78
N SER A 23 -0.16 -29.14 9.12
CA SER A 23 0.04 -29.18 7.66
C SER A 23 -1.22 -28.75 6.90
N ILE A 24 -2.41 -29.14 7.35
CA ILE A 24 -3.69 -28.71 6.75
C ILE A 24 -3.88 -27.22 6.94
N PHE A 25 -3.60 -26.68 8.14
CA PHE A 25 -3.70 -25.25 8.42
C PHE A 25 -2.78 -24.41 7.53
N PHE A 26 -1.51 -24.78 7.43
CA PHE A 26 -0.55 -24.09 6.55
C PHE A 26 -0.91 -24.24 5.07
N GLY A 27 -1.37 -25.41 4.66
CA GLY A 27 -1.88 -25.65 3.31
C GLY A 27 -3.07 -24.76 2.97
N TYR A 28 -4.05 -24.64 3.87
CA TYR A 28 -5.20 -23.76 3.70
C TYR A 28 -4.77 -22.29 3.62
N LYS A 29 -3.86 -21.83 4.52
CA LYS A 29 -3.34 -20.47 4.49
C LYS A 29 -2.64 -20.17 3.15
N ALA A 30 -1.77 -21.06 2.68
CA ALA A 30 -1.07 -20.90 1.40
C ALA A 30 -2.03 -20.85 0.20
N ILE A 31 -3.09 -21.67 0.19
CA ILE A 31 -4.11 -21.61 -0.88
C ILE A 31 -4.83 -20.28 -0.86
N LYS A 32 -5.20 -19.76 0.30
CA LYS A 32 -5.86 -18.46 0.44
C LYS A 32 -4.97 -17.31 -0.04
N GLU A 33 -3.68 -17.36 0.29
CA GLU A 33 -2.71 -16.38 -0.19
C GLU A 33 -2.59 -16.39 -1.71
N LEU A 34 -2.49 -17.57 -2.31
CA LEU A 34 -2.43 -17.72 -3.78
C LEU A 34 -3.73 -17.26 -4.48
N GLU A 35 -4.89 -17.53 -3.91
CA GLU A 35 -6.18 -17.03 -4.43
C GLU A 35 -6.22 -15.51 -4.39
N THR A 36 -5.77 -14.91 -3.28
CA THR A 36 -5.72 -13.46 -3.10
C THR A 36 -4.78 -12.80 -4.10
N GLU A 37 -3.58 -13.35 -4.29
CA GLU A 37 -2.60 -12.86 -5.27
C GLU A 37 -3.14 -12.95 -6.71
N LYS A 38 -3.73 -14.10 -7.07
CA LYS A 38 -4.31 -14.29 -8.41
C LYS A 38 -5.45 -13.30 -8.69
N HIS A 39 -6.33 -13.09 -7.72
CA HIS A 39 -7.42 -12.12 -7.85
C HIS A 39 -6.86 -10.71 -8.08
N PHE A 40 -5.92 -10.27 -7.22
CA PHE A 40 -5.29 -8.96 -7.36
C PHE A 40 -4.62 -8.79 -8.72
N THR A 41 -3.82 -9.78 -9.14
CA THR A 41 -3.12 -9.73 -10.42
C THR A 41 -4.09 -9.66 -11.60
N ALA A 42 -5.18 -10.42 -11.57
CA ALA A 42 -6.19 -10.41 -12.63
C ALA A 42 -6.88 -9.03 -12.72
N VAL A 43 -7.39 -8.51 -11.61
CA VAL A 43 -8.05 -7.19 -11.58
C VAL A 43 -7.06 -6.09 -11.96
N SER A 44 -5.85 -6.10 -11.43
CA SER A 44 -4.82 -5.10 -11.74
C SER A 44 -4.47 -5.09 -13.23
N ASN A 45 -4.27 -6.26 -13.85
CA ASN A 45 -3.98 -6.35 -15.27
C ASN A 45 -5.14 -5.87 -16.14
N ASP A 46 -6.38 -6.22 -15.79
CA ASP A 46 -7.56 -5.75 -16.52
C ASP A 46 -7.69 -4.22 -16.44
N VAL A 47 -7.48 -3.65 -15.27
CA VAL A 47 -7.52 -2.20 -15.06
C VAL A 47 -6.38 -1.50 -15.80
N GLN A 48 -5.18 -2.08 -15.81
CA GLN A 48 -4.06 -1.54 -16.57
C GLN A 48 -4.29 -1.57 -18.09
N LYS A 49 -4.88 -2.65 -18.62
CA LYS A 49 -5.29 -2.69 -20.04
C LYS A 49 -6.28 -1.60 -20.37
N ILE A 50 -7.26 -1.32 -19.50
CA ILE A 50 -8.20 -0.24 -19.67
C ILE A 50 -7.48 1.12 -19.69
N ALA A 51 -6.53 1.33 -18.78
CA ALA A 51 -5.89 2.61 -18.59
C ALA A 51 -4.74 2.90 -19.57
N THR A 52 -3.98 1.88 -20.00
CA THR A 52 -2.69 2.09 -20.68
C THR A 52 -2.40 1.14 -21.83
N ASN A 53 -3.18 0.09 -22.00
CA ASN A 53 -2.88 -1.07 -22.88
C ASN A 53 -1.59 -1.85 -22.48
N GLU A 54 -1.18 -1.75 -21.22
CA GLU A 54 0.02 -2.41 -20.68
C GLU A 54 -0.36 -3.46 -19.63
N GLU A 55 0.60 -4.36 -19.33
CA GLU A 55 0.47 -5.33 -18.24
C GLU A 55 1.78 -5.33 -17.42
N THR A 56 1.70 -5.10 -16.10
CA THR A 56 2.86 -5.17 -15.22
C THR A 56 3.08 -6.55 -14.64
N ASN A 57 2.04 -7.34 -14.49
CA ASN A 57 2.10 -8.70 -13.90
C ASN A 57 2.85 -8.74 -12.55
N GLY A 58 2.70 -7.70 -11.73
CA GLY A 58 3.36 -7.58 -10.44
C GLY A 58 4.86 -7.33 -10.50
N LYS A 59 5.39 -6.91 -11.65
CA LYS A 59 6.79 -6.54 -11.81
C LYS A 59 7.05 -5.09 -11.42
N ASP A 60 8.29 -4.81 -11.05
CA ASP A 60 8.72 -3.44 -10.80
C ASP A 60 8.56 -2.60 -12.07
N VAL A 61 7.95 -1.43 -11.93
CA VAL A 61 7.69 -0.53 -13.06
C VAL A 61 8.94 0.28 -13.36
N VAL A 62 9.48 0.10 -14.56
CA VAL A 62 10.65 0.83 -15.06
C VAL A 62 10.29 1.50 -16.39
N ARG A 63 10.30 2.84 -16.41
CA ARG A 63 9.93 3.66 -17.57
C ARG A 63 10.88 4.84 -17.71
N ASN A 64 10.85 5.50 -18.86
CA ASN A 64 11.59 6.75 -19.10
C ASN A 64 10.66 7.94 -19.36
N ASP A 65 9.35 7.72 -19.39
CA ASP A 65 8.33 8.66 -19.84
C ASP A 65 7.27 8.99 -18.77
N TYR A 66 7.64 8.93 -17.48
CA TYR A 66 6.68 9.09 -16.40
C TYR A 66 5.84 10.37 -16.49
N MET A 67 6.44 11.51 -16.82
CA MET A 67 5.71 12.79 -16.95
C MET A 67 4.81 12.85 -18.17
N ASP A 68 5.16 12.13 -19.24
CA ASP A 68 4.45 12.15 -20.53
C ASP A 68 3.47 10.99 -20.68
N ARG A 69 3.47 10.05 -19.73
CA ARG A 69 2.58 8.88 -19.73
C ARG A 69 1.12 9.32 -19.77
N LYS A 70 0.35 8.65 -20.62
CA LYS A 70 -1.10 8.88 -20.74
C LYS A 70 -1.88 7.77 -20.05
N ILE A 71 -2.83 8.18 -19.24
CA ILE A 71 -3.79 7.30 -18.59
C ILE A 71 -5.18 7.63 -19.14
N ASP A 72 -5.89 6.63 -19.61
CA ASP A 72 -7.26 6.79 -20.12
C ASP A 72 -8.27 6.90 -18.98
N PHE A 73 -8.34 8.09 -18.38
CA PHE A 73 -9.31 8.37 -17.32
C PHE A 73 -10.76 8.28 -17.78
N ALA A 74 -11.04 8.53 -19.07
CA ALA A 74 -12.41 8.38 -19.59
C ALA A 74 -12.84 6.90 -19.52
N ALA A 75 -11.98 5.99 -19.92
CA ALA A 75 -12.22 4.56 -19.81
C ALA A 75 -12.32 4.10 -18.34
N LEU A 76 -11.41 4.54 -17.47
CA LEU A 76 -11.44 4.20 -16.03
C LEU A 76 -12.73 4.68 -15.36
N LEU A 77 -13.08 5.97 -15.52
CA LEU A 77 -14.28 6.57 -14.93
C LEU A 77 -15.58 5.95 -15.45
N SER A 78 -15.59 5.49 -16.71
CA SER A 78 -16.75 4.77 -17.26
C SER A 78 -16.98 3.41 -16.58
N LYS A 79 -15.93 2.82 -15.98
CA LYS A 79 -15.99 1.55 -15.25
C LYS A 79 -16.23 1.76 -13.76
N ASN A 80 -15.54 2.73 -13.18
CA ASN A 80 -15.71 3.09 -11.79
C ASN A 80 -15.56 4.60 -11.62
N GLU A 81 -16.67 5.26 -11.34
CA GLU A 81 -16.77 6.72 -11.15
C GLU A 81 -15.97 7.23 -9.93
N ASP A 82 -15.62 6.34 -9.00
CA ASP A 82 -14.81 6.68 -7.83
C ASP A 82 -13.31 6.75 -8.14
N THR A 83 -12.90 6.58 -9.42
CA THR A 83 -11.50 6.73 -9.81
C THR A 83 -11.04 8.16 -9.59
N TYR A 84 -10.06 8.36 -8.68
CA TYR A 84 -9.54 9.66 -8.33
C TYR A 84 -8.27 10.03 -9.09
N ALA A 85 -7.31 9.11 -9.10
CA ALA A 85 -6.00 9.29 -9.70
C ALA A 85 -5.41 7.94 -10.13
N TRP A 86 -4.29 7.98 -10.81
CA TRP A 86 -3.42 6.81 -11.01
C TRP A 86 -2.08 7.08 -10.33
N LEU A 87 -1.57 6.11 -9.58
CA LEU A 87 -0.33 6.21 -8.83
C LEU A 87 0.71 5.26 -9.40
N THR A 88 1.91 5.78 -9.67
CA THR A 88 3.09 4.98 -10.03
C THR A 88 4.25 5.31 -9.11
N VAL A 89 4.85 4.29 -8.51
CA VAL A 89 6.11 4.40 -7.76
C VAL A 89 7.17 3.61 -8.51
N PRO A 90 8.16 4.30 -9.14
CA PRO A 90 9.21 3.63 -9.90
C PRO A 90 9.98 2.57 -9.11
N ASN A 91 10.43 1.52 -9.80
CA ASN A 91 11.17 0.40 -9.22
C ASN A 91 10.42 -0.34 -8.09
N THR A 92 9.09 -0.23 -8.11
CA THR A 92 8.16 -1.03 -7.30
C THR A 92 7.04 -1.57 -8.19
N PRO A 93 6.27 -2.56 -7.73
CA PRO A 93 5.08 -3.02 -8.45
C PRO A 93 3.91 -2.04 -8.40
N ILE A 94 4.03 -0.91 -7.70
CA ILE A 94 2.94 0.05 -7.50
C ILE A 94 2.69 0.83 -8.80
N ASP A 95 1.61 0.46 -9.49
CA ASP A 95 1.13 1.10 -10.72
C ASP A 95 -0.38 0.85 -10.83
N TYR A 96 -1.16 1.59 -10.01
CA TYR A 96 -2.57 1.28 -9.74
C TYR A 96 -3.45 2.54 -9.71
N PRO A 97 -4.76 2.39 -9.97
CA PRO A 97 -5.72 3.46 -9.69
C PRO A 97 -5.80 3.71 -8.18
N VAL A 98 -5.99 4.97 -7.83
CA VAL A 98 -6.34 5.42 -6.48
C VAL A 98 -7.82 5.77 -6.49
N MET A 99 -8.58 5.17 -5.58
CA MET A 99 -10.01 5.36 -5.49
C MET A 99 -10.33 6.49 -4.50
N LYS A 100 -11.43 7.19 -4.73
CA LYS A 100 -12.02 8.10 -3.75
C LYS A 100 -13.14 7.36 -3.03
N GLU A 101 -13.15 7.45 -1.70
CA GLU A 101 -14.25 6.87 -0.92
C GLU A 101 -15.61 7.41 -1.38
N PRO A 102 -16.58 6.53 -1.71
CA PRO A 102 -17.91 6.96 -2.16
C PRO A 102 -18.68 7.67 -1.04
N VAL A 103 -18.42 7.30 0.21
CA VAL A 103 -18.97 7.95 1.40
C VAL A 103 -17.84 8.16 2.40
N PRO A 104 -17.61 9.36 2.90
CA PRO A 104 -16.56 9.64 3.88
C PRO A 104 -16.62 8.70 5.09
N ASP A 105 -15.45 8.32 5.59
CA ASP A 105 -15.24 7.51 6.80
C ASP A 105 -15.81 6.07 6.79
N GLN A 106 -16.25 5.57 5.64
CA GLN A 106 -16.75 4.18 5.54
C GLN A 106 -15.67 3.18 5.13
N TYR A 107 -14.53 3.65 4.63
CA TYR A 107 -13.41 2.82 4.21
C TYR A 107 -13.83 1.66 3.27
N PHE A 108 -14.73 1.96 2.32
CA PHE A 108 -15.29 0.97 1.40
C PHE A 108 -14.19 0.23 0.64
N TYR A 109 -13.21 0.97 0.10
CA TYR A 109 -12.11 0.42 -0.67
C TYR A 109 -11.06 -0.30 0.19
N LEU A 110 -11.19 -0.31 1.50
CA LEU A 110 -10.39 -1.18 2.37
C LEU A 110 -10.64 -2.67 2.08
N THR A 111 -11.86 -3.02 1.63
CA THR A 111 -12.28 -4.40 1.41
C THR A 111 -12.98 -4.61 0.06
N HIS A 112 -12.81 -3.68 -0.89
CA HIS A 112 -13.37 -3.80 -2.23
C HIS A 112 -12.32 -3.45 -3.29
N ASP A 113 -12.34 -4.20 -4.38
CA ASP A 113 -11.46 -3.96 -5.52
C ASP A 113 -11.99 -2.84 -6.45
N PHE A 114 -11.29 -2.61 -7.56
CA PHE A 114 -11.69 -1.62 -8.57
C PHE A 114 -13.09 -1.86 -9.14
N ASN A 115 -13.54 -3.11 -9.23
CA ASN A 115 -14.86 -3.47 -9.75
C ASN A 115 -15.98 -3.33 -8.71
N LYS A 116 -15.63 -2.87 -7.48
CA LYS A 116 -16.51 -2.83 -6.31
C LYS A 116 -16.90 -4.22 -5.79
N ASP A 117 -16.18 -5.27 -6.18
CA ASP A 117 -16.34 -6.60 -5.65
C ASP A 117 -15.61 -6.73 -4.30
N TYR A 118 -16.21 -7.51 -3.38
CA TYR A 118 -15.55 -7.77 -2.09
C TYR A 118 -14.23 -8.49 -2.29
N TYR A 119 -13.16 -7.87 -1.82
CA TYR A 119 -11.80 -8.37 -1.88
C TYR A 119 -11.00 -7.90 -0.67
N ILE A 120 -10.49 -8.83 0.14
CA ILE A 120 -9.80 -8.52 1.40
C ILE A 120 -8.53 -7.64 1.22
N GLY A 121 -7.90 -7.67 0.06
CA GLY A 121 -6.75 -6.82 -0.28
C GLY A 121 -7.14 -5.39 -0.64
N GLY A 122 -8.43 -5.11 -0.85
CA GLY A 122 -8.94 -3.79 -1.17
C GLY A 122 -8.32 -3.16 -2.43
N SER A 123 -8.43 -1.86 -2.50
CA SER A 123 -7.77 -0.99 -3.50
C SER A 123 -6.95 0.09 -2.80
N LEU A 124 -6.12 0.82 -3.55
CA LEU A 124 -5.56 2.07 -3.04
C LEU A 124 -6.67 3.13 -3.00
N PHE A 125 -6.75 3.88 -1.92
CA PHE A 125 -7.81 4.89 -1.79
C PHE A 125 -7.38 6.09 -0.95
N ILE A 126 -8.07 7.21 -1.18
CA ILE A 126 -7.99 8.41 -0.36
C ILE A 126 -9.23 8.52 0.52
N ALA A 127 -9.05 8.95 1.77
CA ALA A 127 -10.13 9.21 2.71
C ALA A 127 -10.32 10.69 3.04
N ASN A 128 -9.35 11.53 2.69
CA ASN A 128 -9.38 12.96 2.98
C ASN A 128 -9.72 13.84 1.76
N VAL A 129 -9.94 15.12 2.01
CA VAL A 129 -10.37 16.08 0.99
C VAL A 129 -9.21 16.41 0.03
N PRO A 130 -9.41 16.36 -1.30
CA PRO A 130 -8.33 16.60 -2.28
C PRO A 130 -7.71 18.00 -2.26
N GLU A 131 -8.41 19.00 -1.74
CA GLU A 131 -7.95 20.40 -1.67
C GLU A 131 -7.02 20.67 -0.48
N ASP A 132 -6.80 19.68 0.37
CA ASP A 132 -5.94 19.78 1.55
C ASP A 132 -4.46 19.96 1.17
N MET A 133 -3.67 20.49 2.09
CA MET A 133 -2.22 20.60 1.95
C MET A 133 -1.53 19.24 2.03
N HIS A 134 -2.24 18.23 2.54
CA HIS A 134 -1.75 16.88 2.50
C HIS A 134 -2.84 15.89 2.07
N THR A 135 -2.45 14.90 1.31
CA THR A 135 -3.32 13.79 0.88
C THR A 135 -2.78 12.50 1.47
N ILE A 136 -3.67 11.66 1.98
CA ILE A 136 -3.28 10.34 2.48
C ILE A 136 -3.84 9.28 1.53
N ILE A 137 -2.95 8.44 1.04
CA ILE A 137 -3.31 7.27 0.23
C ILE A 137 -3.10 6.03 1.07
N PHE A 138 -4.16 5.30 1.30
CA PHE A 138 -4.16 4.04 2.03
C PHE A 138 -4.04 2.86 1.08
N GLY A 139 -3.35 1.83 1.52
CA GLY A 139 -3.29 0.54 0.84
C GLY A 139 -2.88 -0.54 1.83
N HIS A 140 -3.39 -1.73 1.64
CA HIS A 140 -3.02 -2.86 2.49
C HIS A 140 -1.56 -3.28 2.33
N LYS A 141 -0.97 -3.73 3.42
CA LYS A 141 0.11 -4.68 3.40
C LYS A 141 -0.50 -6.07 3.48
N MET A 142 -0.39 -6.83 2.42
CA MET A 142 -0.84 -8.21 2.37
C MET A 142 0.35 -9.13 2.63
N PHE A 143 0.21 -10.04 3.57
CA PHE A 143 1.19 -11.05 3.95
C PHE A 143 2.53 -10.53 4.49
N SER A 144 3.19 -11.33 5.29
CA SER A 144 4.56 -11.05 5.77
C SER A 144 5.56 -11.46 4.69
N ASN A 145 6.62 -10.66 4.47
CA ASN A 145 7.72 -11.01 3.56
C ASN A 145 8.44 -12.31 3.96
N THR A 146 8.14 -12.84 5.15
CA THR A 146 8.68 -14.10 5.69
C THR A 146 7.74 -15.29 5.48
N ASP A 147 6.47 -15.06 5.09
CA ASP A 147 5.44 -16.08 5.16
C ASP A 147 5.32 -16.95 3.91
N THR A 148 5.87 -16.53 2.76
CA THR A 148 5.72 -17.30 1.53
C THR A 148 6.98 -17.35 0.67
N VAL A 149 7.45 -18.56 0.45
CA VAL A 149 8.48 -18.91 -0.56
C VAL A 149 7.86 -18.94 -1.97
N TRP A 150 6.54 -18.81 -2.10
CA TRP A 150 5.79 -19.20 -3.31
C TRP A 150 4.98 -18.07 -3.97
N SER A 151 4.83 -16.89 -3.35
CA SER A 151 4.02 -15.81 -3.92
C SER A 151 4.79 -14.49 -3.98
N ASN A 152 4.56 -13.70 -5.02
CA ASN A 152 5.10 -12.34 -5.15
C ASN A 152 4.20 -11.35 -4.37
N THR A 153 4.17 -11.47 -3.05
CA THR A 153 3.31 -10.67 -2.17
C THR A 153 3.63 -9.17 -2.19
N GLU A 154 4.82 -8.79 -2.64
CA GLU A 154 5.19 -7.39 -2.81
C GLU A 154 4.39 -6.68 -3.91
N ALA A 155 3.83 -7.44 -4.85
CA ALA A 155 2.99 -6.92 -5.92
C ALA A 155 1.61 -6.45 -5.45
N ILE A 156 1.19 -6.77 -4.23
CA ILE A 156 -0.16 -6.48 -3.78
C ILE A 156 -0.20 -5.15 -3.01
N ALA A 157 -1.01 -4.22 -3.51
CA ALA A 157 -1.26 -2.92 -2.89
C ALA A 157 0.04 -2.23 -2.43
N PHE A 158 0.19 -1.93 -1.15
CA PHE A 158 1.36 -1.26 -0.59
C PHE A 158 2.37 -2.18 0.09
N SER A 159 2.34 -3.49 -0.19
CA SER A 159 3.28 -4.44 0.43
C SER A 159 4.74 -4.10 0.15
N SER A 160 5.06 -3.58 -1.05
CA SER A 160 6.42 -3.18 -1.43
C SER A 160 6.96 -1.95 -0.70
N LEU A 161 6.10 -1.15 -0.03
CA LEU A 161 6.58 0.00 0.76
C LEU A 161 7.51 -0.40 1.90
N THR A 162 7.51 -1.67 2.31
CA THR A 162 8.46 -2.18 3.30
C THR A 162 9.92 -2.09 2.87
N ARG A 163 10.20 -2.08 1.55
CA ARG A 163 11.56 -1.89 1.02
C ARG A 163 12.17 -0.56 1.47
N TYR A 164 11.34 0.46 1.68
CA TYR A 164 11.78 1.80 2.11
C TYR A 164 12.23 1.87 3.56
N GLN A 165 12.12 0.80 4.34
CA GLN A 165 12.80 0.69 5.63
C GLN A 165 14.33 0.62 5.47
N ASP A 166 14.82 0.29 4.28
CA ASP A 166 16.21 0.47 3.90
C ASP A 166 16.42 1.91 3.37
N HIS A 167 17.23 2.70 4.09
CA HIS A 167 17.56 4.08 3.71
C HIS A 167 18.24 4.15 2.33
N ALA A 168 19.12 3.20 2.01
CA ALA A 168 19.78 3.18 0.71
C ALA A 168 18.76 2.94 -0.43
N TYR A 169 17.77 2.07 -0.20
CA TYR A 169 16.69 1.86 -1.15
C TYR A 169 15.84 3.11 -1.34
N GLY A 170 15.43 3.78 -0.25
CA GLY A 170 14.65 5.02 -0.32
C GLY A 170 15.40 6.15 -1.03
N THR A 171 16.73 6.28 -0.77
CA THR A 171 17.59 7.26 -1.45
C THR A 171 17.71 7.00 -2.96
N ALA A 172 17.76 5.72 -3.35
CA ALA A 172 17.87 5.33 -4.76
C ALA A 172 16.53 5.41 -5.51
N ASN A 173 15.39 5.43 -4.82
CA ASN A 173 14.04 5.38 -5.40
C ASN A 173 13.12 6.46 -4.79
N PRO A 174 13.46 7.75 -4.93
CA PRO A 174 12.74 8.82 -4.25
C PRO A 174 11.45 9.25 -4.97
N ASP A 175 11.23 8.82 -6.22
CA ASP A 175 10.21 9.39 -7.07
C ASP A 175 8.85 8.70 -6.93
N LEU A 176 7.79 9.50 -7.09
CA LEU A 176 6.40 9.07 -7.19
C LEU A 176 5.70 9.95 -8.22
N TYR A 177 4.85 9.36 -9.03
CA TYR A 177 4.04 10.06 -10.03
C TYR A 177 2.56 9.82 -9.78
N MET A 178 1.80 10.91 -9.76
CA MET A 178 0.34 10.88 -9.73
C MET A 178 -0.22 11.51 -10.99
N TYR A 179 -1.06 10.73 -11.66
CA TYR A 179 -1.76 11.16 -12.86
C TYR A 179 -3.21 11.46 -12.52
N TYR A 180 -3.70 12.55 -13.06
CA TYR A 180 -5.09 12.99 -12.95
C TYR A 180 -5.67 13.19 -14.36
N PRO A 181 -6.99 13.36 -14.52
CA PRO A 181 -7.57 13.61 -15.83
C PRO A 181 -6.98 14.83 -16.56
N ASP A 182 -6.50 15.82 -15.82
CA ASP A 182 -6.06 17.12 -16.32
C ASP A 182 -4.55 17.40 -16.15
N ARG A 183 -3.84 16.61 -15.37
CA ARG A 183 -2.41 16.85 -15.06
C ARG A 183 -1.67 15.61 -14.61
N THR A 184 -0.34 15.69 -14.67
CA THR A 184 0.59 14.77 -14.01
C THR A 184 1.38 15.52 -12.96
N GLU A 185 1.52 14.95 -11.79
CA GLU A 185 2.31 15.49 -10.68
C GLU A 185 3.50 14.58 -10.38
N HIS A 186 4.67 15.17 -10.22
CA HIS A 186 5.88 14.51 -9.74
C HIS A 186 6.09 14.84 -8.27
N TRP A 187 6.34 13.81 -7.46
CA TRP A 187 6.57 13.93 -6.04
C TRP A 187 7.90 13.27 -5.68
N THR A 188 8.60 13.81 -4.69
CA THR A 188 9.86 13.24 -4.20
C THR A 188 9.74 12.86 -2.73
N LEU A 189 10.26 11.70 -2.37
CA LEU A 189 10.29 11.22 -1.00
C LEU A 189 11.05 12.20 -0.10
N TRP A 190 10.37 12.67 0.93
CA TRP A 190 10.99 13.51 1.96
C TRP A 190 11.27 12.73 3.23
N ALA A 191 10.34 11.92 3.71
CA ALA A 191 10.52 11.20 4.97
C ALA A 191 9.94 9.79 4.91
N MET A 192 10.64 8.87 5.56
CA MET A 192 10.13 7.56 5.92
C MET A 192 9.91 7.51 7.43
N ILE A 193 8.71 7.10 7.85
CA ILE A 193 8.29 7.10 9.25
C ILE A 193 7.78 5.72 9.64
N ASN A 194 8.27 5.19 10.77
CA ASN A 194 7.62 4.12 11.49
C ASN A 194 6.59 4.76 12.43
N GLY A 195 5.37 4.90 11.95
CA GLY A 195 4.29 5.62 12.63
C GLY A 195 3.29 4.69 13.30
N ASP A 196 2.19 5.29 13.72
CA ASP A 196 1.07 4.62 14.36
C ASP A 196 -0.26 5.07 13.74
N ALA A 197 -1.31 4.24 13.82
CA ALA A 197 -2.64 4.54 13.31
C ALA A 197 -3.32 5.75 13.96
N TYR A 198 -2.80 6.22 15.10
CA TYR A 198 -3.30 7.36 15.85
C TYR A 198 -2.46 8.63 15.68
N ASP A 199 -1.50 8.64 14.74
CA ASP A 199 -0.67 9.81 14.47
C ASP A 199 -1.49 10.99 13.92
N ASN A 200 -1.05 12.22 14.22
CA ASN A 200 -1.74 13.44 13.76
C ASN A 200 -1.76 13.59 12.25
N VAL A 201 -0.91 12.89 11.52
CA VAL A 201 -0.94 12.86 10.05
C VAL A 201 -2.30 12.44 9.49
N TYR A 202 -3.09 11.67 10.25
CA TYR A 202 -4.43 11.24 9.84
C TYR A 202 -5.54 12.27 10.17
N ASN A 203 -5.21 13.32 10.90
CA ASN A 203 -6.14 14.43 11.14
C ASN A 203 -6.15 15.36 9.93
N THR A 204 -7.32 15.71 9.45
CA THR A 204 -7.52 16.59 8.29
C THR A 204 -8.70 17.54 8.56
N PRO A 205 -8.81 18.65 7.86
CA PRO A 205 -7.93 19.23 6.83
C PRO A 205 -6.77 20.05 7.42
N TYR A 206 -5.70 20.22 6.62
CA TYR A 206 -4.61 21.13 6.94
C TYR A 206 -4.53 22.25 5.90
N MET A 207 -4.57 23.49 6.38
CA MET A 207 -4.56 24.69 5.54
C MET A 207 -3.13 25.16 5.28
N SER A 208 -2.91 25.68 4.08
CA SER A 208 -1.63 26.32 3.72
C SER A 208 -1.27 27.42 4.72
N GLU A 209 0.01 27.47 5.10
CA GLU A 209 0.59 28.48 6.00
C GLU A 209 -0.04 28.51 7.40
N SER A 210 -0.84 27.50 7.77
CA SER A 210 -1.41 27.40 9.10
C SER A 210 -0.39 26.90 10.13
N LEU A 211 -0.61 27.26 11.40
CA LEU A 211 0.19 26.77 12.51
C LEU A 211 0.04 25.25 12.69
N GLU A 212 -1.17 24.73 12.47
CA GLU A 212 -1.48 23.31 12.54
C GLU A 212 -0.66 22.52 11.52
N TYR A 213 -0.56 23.02 10.29
CA TYR A 213 0.24 22.39 9.26
C TYR A 213 1.75 22.48 9.56
N GLN A 214 2.23 23.62 10.07
CA GLN A 214 3.60 23.74 10.54
C GLN A 214 3.94 22.75 11.65
N ASN A 215 3.02 22.58 12.61
CA ASN A 215 3.18 21.61 13.69
C ASN A 215 3.20 20.18 13.15
N LEU A 216 2.34 19.83 12.19
CA LEU A 216 2.36 18.54 11.53
C LEU A 216 3.72 18.27 10.86
N LEU A 217 4.23 19.20 10.03
CA LEU A 217 5.53 19.04 9.37
C LEU A 217 6.67 18.84 10.38
N THR A 218 6.62 19.57 11.51
CA THR A 218 7.58 19.43 12.61
C THR A 218 7.47 18.05 13.27
N GLU A 219 6.26 17.58 13.53
CA GLU A 219 6.02 16.25 14.09
C GLU A 219 6.52 15.14 13.16
N LEU A 220 6.18 15.21 11.88
CA LEU A 220 6.63 14.23 10.88
C LEU A 220 8.16 14.17 10.81
N LYS A 221 8.82 15.33 10.82
CA LYS A 221 10.29 15.39 10.86
C LYS A 221 10.87 14.71 12.10
N ASN A 222 10.29 14.99 13.27
CA ASN A 222 10.78 14.43 14.53
C ASN A 222 10.55 12.91 14.65
N LYS A 223 9.51 12.39 13.99
CA LYS A 223 9.20 10.94 13.95
C LYS A 223 9.92 10.21 12.82
N ALA A 224 10.53 10.93 11.87
CA ALA A 224 11.15 10.32 10.72
C ALA A 224 12.27 9.37 11.12
N TYR A 225 12.24 8.16 10.57
CA TYR A 225 13.36 7.23 10.63
C TYR A 225 14.55 7.76 9.83
N TYR A 226 14.25 8.38 8.68
CA TYR A 226 15.17 9.22 7.92
C TYR A 226 14.40 10.26 7.10
N THR A 227 15.10 11.31 6.69
CA THR A 227 14.62 12.33 5.75
C THR A 227 15.55 12.45 4.56
N LEU A 228 15.02 12.88 3.40
CA LEU A 228 15.76 13.13 2.16
C LEU A 228 15.49 14.55 1.67
N GLY A 229 16.53 15.22 1.18
CA GLY A 229 16.42 16.57 0.64
C GLY A 229 16.01 17.63 1.66
N ASP A 230 15.42 18.72 1.16
CA ASP A 230 15.03 19.86 1.97
C ASP A 230 13.65 19.65 2.61
N ASP A 231 13.50 20.13 3.85
CA ASP A 231 12.22 20.09 4.56
C ASP A 231 11.11 20.82 3.79
N PRO A 232 9.87 20.28 3.78
CA PRO A 232 8.72 20.99 3.24
C PRO A 232 8.46 22.29 4.02
N LYS A 233 8.10 23.34 3.29
CA LYS A 233 7.58 24.58 3.87
C LYS A 233 6.07 24.50 4.04
N THR A 234 5.50 25.42 4.80
CA THR A 234 4.06 25.45 5.07
C THR A 234 3.18 25.73 3.84
N ASN A 235 3.77 26.10 2.72
CA ASN A 235 3.11 26.24 1.41
C ASN A 235 3.48 25.12 0.41
N ASP A 236 4.19 24.08 0.84
CA ASP A 236 4.46 22.90 0.02
C ASP A 236 3.39 21.83 0.32
N LYS A 237 2.85 21.21 -0.72
CA LYS A 237 1.97 20.07 -0.58
C LYS A 237 2.79 18.81 -0.28
N ILE A 238 2.22 17.96 0.59
CA ILE A 238 2.72 16.62 0.83
C ILE A 238 1.65 15.56 0.52
N THR A 239 2.09 14.37 0.15
CA THR A 239 1.25 13.17 0.08
C THR A 239 1.87 12.08 0.92
N VAL A 240 1.04 11.28 1.58
CA VAL A 240 1.47 10.20 2.47
C VAL A 240 0.95 8.89 1.93
N LEU A 241 1.86 7.96 1.63
CA LEU A 241 1.49 6.57 1.39
C LEU A 241 1.51 5.84 2.73
N SER A 242 0.37 5.31 3.14
CA SER A 242 0.22 4.66 4.45
C SER A 242 -0.19 3.20 4.32
N THR A 243 0.55 2.32 5.00
CA THR A 243 0.23 0.89 5.11
C THR A 243 0.55 0.36 6.50
N CYS A 244 0.03 -0.83 6.83
CA CYS A 244 0.40 -1.53 8.06
C CYS A 244 1.87 -1.96 8.01
N LYS A 245 2.56 -1.89 9.15
CA LYS A 245 3.95 -2.37 9.27
C LYS A 245 4.01 -3.90 9.33
N SER A 246 3.01 -4.53 9.94
CA SER A 246 2.84 -5.98 9.96
C SER A 246 1.39 -6.37 9.64
N VAL A 247 1.17 -7.64 9.33
CA VAL A 247 -0.16 -8.20 9.02
C VAL A 247 -0.85 -8.79 10.26
N GLU A 248 -0.31 -8.57 11.44
CA GLU A 248 -0.88 -9.06 12.69
C GLU A 248 -2.18 -8.32 13.04
N GLU A 249 -3.17 -9.06 13.50
CA GLU A 249 -4.44 -8.49 13.94
C GLU A 249 -4.24 -7.52 15.11
N GLY A 250 -4.90 -6.36 15.04
CA GLY A 250 -4.79 -5.31 16.06
C GLY A 250 -3.50 -4.49 16.00
N ASN A 251 -2.63 -4.70 15.00
CA ASN A 251 -1.42 -3.90 14.82
C ASN A 251 -1.75 -2.45 14.45
N THR A 252 -1.30 -1.52 15.28
CA THR A 252 -1.43 -0.08 15.03
C THR A 252 -0.22 0.52 14.32
N GLU A 253 0.91 -0.18 14.27
CA GLU A 253 2.13 0.32 13.62
C GLU A 253 1.93 0.50 12.11
N ARG A 254 2.43 1.62 11.60
CA ARG A 254 2.33 2.01 10.18
C ARG A 254 3.70 2.27 9.58
N ILE A 255 3.81 1.97 8.28
CA ILE A 255 4.83 2.57 7.42
C ILE A 255 4.16 3.74 6.72
N GLN A 256 4.76 4.92 6.87
CA GLN A 256 4.31 6.15 6.26
C GLN A 256 5.46 6.70 5.40
N LEU A 257 5.25 6.79 4.10
CA LEU A 257 6.17 7.46 3.18
C LEU A 257 5.59 8.82 2.84
N VAL A 258 6.29 9.87 3.26
CA VAL A 258 5.87 11.26 3.05
C VAL A 258 6.62 11.83 1.85
N TYR A 259 5.88 12.17 0.82
CA TYR A 259 6.40 12.78 -0.41
C TYR A 259 6.05 14.25 -0.46
N LYS A 260 6.96 15.07 -0.99
CA LYS A 260 6.77 16.48 -1.26
C LYS A 260 6.56 16.72 -2.76
N LEU A 261 5.57 17.55 -3.10
CA LEU A 261 5.32 17.93 -4.49
C LEU A 261 6.52 18.71 -5.06
N VAL A 262 7.03 18.24 -6.19
CA VAL A 262 8.07 18.94 -6.97
C VAL A 262 7.41 20.13 -7.68
N LYS A 263 7.88 21.33 -7.39
CA LYS A 263 7.42 22.55 -8.07
C LYS A 263 8.21 22.70 -9.38
N ASN A 264 7.52 22.70 -10.49
CA ASN A 264 8.08 23.01 -11.81
C ASN A 264 8.31 24.52 -11.96
#